data_12ca298cb3e67258bf625dbdec98f852
#
_entry.id   12ca298cb3e67258bf625dbdec98f852
#
_cell.length_a   1.000
_cell.length_b   1.000
_cell.length_c   1.000
_cell.angle_alpha   90.00
_cell.angle_beta   90.00
_cell.angle_gamma   90.00
#
_symmetry.space_group_name_H-M   'P 1'
#
loop_
_entity.id
_entity.type
_entity.pdbx_description
1 polymer ?
#
loop_
_entity_poly.entity_id
_entity_poly.type
_entity_poly.pdbx_seq_one_letter_code
_entity_poly.pdbx_strand_id
1 'polypeptide(L)'
;VNKMKPKALFVMLILWLSFTTIQARSTEDVPDKGTYAKFLLVGCYMKPDEEGVRMYRFDGQTADVDYPCGLRGISNPAFLTSDSTGNRIYAIGDDEGKSSTANALLFDKESGLLSLLNSQSTDGELPIYITLSPKEYFVLTANYKGGSITVFSQDKKGKLQRDTKIIRFAGNGPNKKRQEQSHLHCVTFTPDGKFLLATDLGT
;
A
#
# COMPACT_ATOMS: atom_id res chain seq x y z
N VAL A 1 -41.55 22.37 -11.31
CA VAL A 1 -40.72 22.86 -10.20
C VAL A 1 -39.59 21.89 -10.00
N ASN A 2 -38.41 22.24 -10.56
CA ASN A 2 -37.18 21.42 -10.53
C ASN A 2 -36.47 21.63 -9.18
N LYS A 3 -36.33 20.58 -8.38
CA LYS A 3 -35.52 20.59 -7.17
C LYS A 3 -34.10 20.25 -7.53
N MET A 4 -33.21 21.26 -7.53
CA MET A 4 -31.76 21.07 -7.59
C MET A 4 -31.25 20.51 -6.27
N LYS A 5 -30.46 19.43 -6.36
CA LYS A 5 -29.67 18.89 -5.22
C LYS A 5 -28.43 19.75 -4.98
N PRO A 6 -28.03 20.04 -3.75
CA PRO A 6 -26.84 20.83 -3.49
C PRO A 6 -25.58 20.04 -3.81
N LYS A 7 -24.72 20.59 -4.65
CA LYS A 7 -23.34 20.14 -4.85
C LYS A 7 -22.51 20.63 -3.68
N ALA A 8 -21.81 19.72 -3.02
CA ALA A 8 -20.85 20.08 -1.99
C ALA A 8 -19.74 20.95 -2.59
N LEU A 9 -19.64 22.18 -2.10
CA LEU A 9 -18.61 23.15 -2.47
C LEU A 9 -17.36 22.86 -1.63
N PHE A 10 -16.35 22.26 -2.25
CA PHE A 10 -15.02 22.19 -1.65
C PHE A 10 -14.34 23.54 -1.87
N VAL A 11 -14.21 24.32 -0.80
CA VAL A 11 -13.50 25.60 -0.82
C VAL A 11 -12.01 25.30 -0.82
N MET A 12 -11.39 25.39 -1.99
CA MET A 12 -9.95 25.37 -2.15
C MET A 12 -9.44 26.80 -1.92
N LEU A 13 -8.76 27.01 -0.81
CA LEU A 13 -8.10 28.28 -0.51
C LEU A 13 -6.90 28.44 -1.45
N ILE A 14 -7.07 29.23 -2.51
CA ILE A 14 -5.96 29.60 -3.39
C ILE A 14 -5.31 30.84 -2.79
N LEU A 15 -4.13 30.64 -2.19
CA LEU A 15 -3.23 31.74 -1.87
C LEU A 15 -2.64 32.29 -3.18
N TRP A 16 -2.81 33.56 -3.37
CA TRP A 16 -2.13 34.36 -4.39
C TRP A 16 -0.61 34.23 -4.22
N LEU A 17 0.05 33.62 -5.16
CA LEU A 17 1.51 33.66 -5.29
C LEU A 17 1.85 34.48 -6.53
N SER A 18 2.52 35.58 -6.27
CA SER A 18 3.20 36.43 -7.24
C SER A 18 4.06 35.61 -8.21
N PHE A 19 3.96 35.94 -9.51
CA PHE A 19 4.86 35.45 -10.55
C PHE A 19 6.31 35.73 -10.18
N THR A 20 7.03 34.73 -9.69
CA THR A 20 8.46 34.68 -9.72
C THR A 20 8.89 33.76 -10.84
N THR A 21 9.71 34.27 -11.73
CA THR A 21 10.37 33.59 -12.84
C THR A 21 10.89 32.22 -12.38
N ILE A 22 10.46 31.17 -13.08
CA ILE A 22 11.06 29.84 -12.94
C ILE A 22 12.48 29.96 -13.49
N GLN A 23 13.43 30.23 -12.60
CA GLN A 23 14.83 30.07 -12.90
C GLN A 23 15.09 28.55 -12.89
N ALA A 24 15.54 28.01 -14.00
CA ALA A 24 15.99 26.62 -14.08
C ALA A 24 17.05 26.43 -12.98
N ARG A 25 16.73 25.59 -12.00
CA ARG A 25 17.65 25.25 -10.90
C ARG A 25 18.85 24.57 -11.55
N SER A 26 20.03 25.12 -11.37
CA SER A 26 21.28 24.53 -11.82
C SER A 26 21.44 23.16 -11.19
N THR A 27 22.03 22.22 -11.91
CA THR A 27 22.32 20.83 -11.47
C THR A 27 23.27 20.74 -10.27
N GLU A 28 23.68 21.88 -9.69
CA GLU A 28 24.60 21.97 -8.54
C GLU A 28 23.92 21.92 -7.17
N ASP A 29 22.58 22.02 -7.09
CA ASP A 29 21.81 21.98 -5.83
C ASP A 29 21.08 20.64 -5.60
N VAL A 30 21.63 19.50 -6.04
CA VAL A 30 21.16 18.21 -5.54
C VAL A 30 21.73 18.05 -4.14
N PRO A 31 20.91 18.08 -3.07
CA PRO A 31 21.41 17.91 -1.71
C PRO A 31 22.21 16.62 -1.64
N ASP A 32 23.35 16.65 -0.96
CA ASP A 32 24.17 15.49 -0.66
C ASP A 32 23.27 14.32 -0.20
N LYS A 33 23.46 13.14 -0.81
CA LYS A 33 22.70 11.92 -0.52
C LYS A 33 22.68 11.53 0.97
N GLY A 34 23.49 12.18 1.81
CA GLY A 34 23.53 12.01 3.27
C GLY A 34 22.47 12.80 4.04
N THR A 35 21.79 13.78 3.43
CA THR A 35 20.88 14.70 4.12
C THR A 35 19.50 14.09 4.38
N TYR A 36 19.04 13.16 3.54
CA TYR A 36 17.74 12.49 3.72
C TYR A 36 17.89 11.23 4.56
N ALA A 37 17.48 11.30 5.81
CA ALA A 37 17.59 10.17 6.72
C ALA A 37 16.56 9.05 6.47
N LYS A 38 15.46 9.34 5.74
CA LYS A 38 14.33 8.41 5.64
C LYS A 38 13.60 8.49 4.30
N PHE A 39 12.97 7.37 3.92
CA PHE A 39 12.01 7.30 2.83
C PHE A 39 10.61 7.09 3.39
N LEU A 40 9.63 7.78 2.82
CA LEU A 40 8.22 7.63 3.11
C LEU A 40 7.51 7.01 1.91
N LEU A 41 6.90 5.86 2.12
CA LEU A 41 6.06 5.17 1.14
C LEU A 41 4.59 5.51 1.37
N VAL A 42 3.89 5.87 0.32
CA VAL A 42 2.46 6.18 0.36
C VAL A 42 1.73 5.36 -0.67
N GLY A 43 0.76 4.57 -0.22
CA GLY A 43 -0.20 3.87 -1.08
C GLY A 43 -1.48 4.71 -1.26
N CYS A 44 -1.99 4.76 -2.48
CA CYS A 44 -3.14 5.59 -2.84
C CYS A 44 -4.24 4.77 -3.52
N TYR A 45 -5.50 5.21 -3.37
CA TYR A 45 -6.59 4.70 -4.20
C TYR A 45 -6.50 5.33 -5.60
N MET A 46 -5.85 4.62 -6.51
CA MET A 46 -5.57 5.09 -7.87
C MET A 46 -5.79 3.97 -8.89
N LYS A 47 -6.10 4.36 -10.13
CA LYS A 47 -6.16 3.43 -11.26
C LYS A 47 -4.76 2.95 -11.64
N PRO A 48 -4.64 1.83 -12.38
CA PRO A 48 -3.33 1.27 -12.72
C PRO A 48 -2.50 2.15 -13.68
N ASP A 49 -3.13 3.06 -14.41
CA ASP A 49 -2.46 4.06 -15.26
C ASP A 49 -1.95 5.29 -14.49
N GLU A 50 -2.25 5.38 -13.20
CA GLU A 50 -1.80 6.43 -12.30
C GLU A 50 -0.74 5.89 -11.32
N GLU A 51 -0.01 6.78 -10.66
CA GLU A 51 1.00 6.42 -9.66
C GLU A 51 0.35 6.10 -8.32
N GLY A 52 0.00 4.83 -8.13
CA GLY A 52 -0.67 4.34 -6.92
C GLY A 52 0.27 4.15 -5.73
N VAL A 53 1.54 3.82 -5.98
CA VAL A 53 2.57 3.77 -4.92
C VAL A 53 3.54 4.91 -5.15
N ARG A 54 3.72 5.77 -4.13
CA ARG A 54 4.59 6.94 -4.20
C ARG A 54 5.69 6.84 -3.15
N MET A 55 6.89 7.22 -3.56
CA MET A 55 8.06 7.31 -2.68
C MET A 55 8.44 8.77 -2.50
N TYR A 56 8.64 9.17 -1.25
CA TYR A 56 9.13 10.48 -0.88
C TYR A 56 10.44 10.34 -0.10
N ARG A 57 11.36 11.25 -0.31
CA ARG A 57 12.49 11.45 0.59
C ARG A 57 12.06 12.45 1.67
N PHE A 58 12.38 12.13 2.91
CA PHE A 58 12.02 12.91 4.08
C PHE A 58 13.26 13.27 4.87
N ASP A 59 13.49 14.56 5.06
CA ASP A 59 14.52 15.07 5.97
C ASP A 59 13.95 15.11 7.40
N GLY A 60 14.53 14.32 8.28
CA GLY A 60 14.07 14.23 9.68
C GLY A 60 14.43 15.45 10.53
N GLN A 61 15.27 16.37 10.05
CA GLN A 61 15.66 17.58 10.77
C GLN A 61 14.85 18.80 10.34
N THR A 62 14.65 18.98 9.04
CA THR A 62 13.95 20.15 8.47
C THR A 62 12.48 19.86 8.20
N ALA A 63 12.07 18.57 8.19
CA ALA A 63 10.76 18.10 7.74
C ALA A 63 10.48 18.36 6.25
N ASP A 64 11.51 18.66 5.46
CA ASP A 64 11.38 18.80 4.02
C ASP A 64 11.06 17.46 3.36
N VAL A 65 10.26 17.52 2.31
CA VAL A 65 9.80 16.35 1.55
C VAL A 65 10.08 16.56 0.07
N ASP A 66 10.76 15.60 -0.55
CA ASP A 66 11.02 15.57 -1.99
C ASP A 66 10.39 14.31 -2.59
N TYR A 67 9.88 14.41 -3.82
CA TYR A 67 9.20 13.33 -4.53
C TYR A 67 10.07 12.77 -5.66
N PRO A 68 10.87 11.72 -5.41
CA PRO A 68 11.75 11.15 -6.43
C PRO A 68 11.03 10.26 -7.44
N CYS A 69 10.03 9.47 -7.03
CA CYS A 69 9.37 8.54 -7.95
C CYS A 69 8.00 8.05 -7.48
N GLY A 70 7.22 7.53 -8.44
CA GLY A 70 6.01 6.74 -8.22
C GLY A 70 5.99 5.50 -9.11
N LEU A 71 5.17 4.52 -8.72
CA LEU A 71 4.95 3.29 -9.47
C LEU A 71 3.51 3.22 -9.96
N ARG A 72 3.36 2.87 -11.25
CA ARG A 72 2.09 2.58 -11.93
C ARG A 72 1.90 1.07 -12.07
N GLY A 73 0.73 0.65 -12.48
CA GLY A 73 0.44 -0.75 -12.80
C GLY A 73 -0.24 -1.55 -11.69
N ILE A 74 -0.55 -0.92 -10.55
CA ILE A 74 -1.28 -1.54 -9.45
C ILE A 74 -2.55 -0.74 -9.18
N SER A 75 -3.72 -1.38 -9.25
CA SER A 75 -5.00 -0.76 -8.89
C SER A 75 -5.13 -0.64 -7.38
N ASN A 76 -5.48 0.53 -6.89
CA ASN A 76 -5.80 0.81 -5.49
C ASN A 76 -4.82 0.20 -4.47
N PRO A 77 -3.49 0.44 -4.57
CA PRO A 77 -2.51 -0.10 -3.62
C PRO A 77 -2.58 0.64 -2.27
N ALA A 78 -3.73 0.56 -1.59
CA ALA A 78 -4.06 1.37 -0.43
C ALA A 78 -3.31 0.97 0.84
N PHE A 79 -2.72 -0.22 0.89
CA PHE A 79 -1.92 -0.68 2.02
C PHE A 79 -0.64 -1.37 1.54
N LEU A 80 0.45 -1.14 2.26
CA LEU A 80 1.77 -1.68 1.91
C LEU A 80 2.61 -1.91 3.18
N THR A 81 3.61 -2.77 3.04
CA THR A 81 4.62 -3.07 4.07
C THR A 81 5.99 -3.22 3.42
N SER A 82 7.05 -3.09 4.19
CA SER A 82 8.42 -3.34 3.72
C SER A 82 9.11 -4.42 4.53
N ASP A 83 10.15 -5.01 3.95
CA ASP A 83 11.09 -5.84 4.69
C ASP A 83 11.95 -4.98 5.65
N SER A 84 12.72 -5.63 6.50
CA SER A 84 13.60 -4.97 7.48
C SER A 84 14.69 -4.11 6.82
N THR A 85 15.06 -4.43 5.58
CA THR A 85 16.03 -3.64 4.81
C THR A 85 15.41 -2.40 4.16
N GLY A 86 14.08 -2.37 3.98
CA GLY A 86 13.35 -1.36 3.23
C GLY A 86 13.58 -1.40 1.72
N ASN A 87 14.17 -2.49 1.19
CA ASN A 87 14.39 -2.65 -0.25
C ASN A 87 13.25 -3.42 -0.92
N ARG A 88 12.60 -4.34 -0.19
CA ARG A 88 11.46 -5.09 -0.70
C ARG A 88 10.20 -4.53 -0.09
N ILE A 89 9.24 -4.22 -0.94
CA ILE A 89 7.97 -3.63 -0.56
C ILE A 89 6.87 -4.53 -1.09
N TYR A 90 5.86 -4.72 -0.28
CA TYR A 90 4.69 -5.51 -0.67
C TYR A 90 3.46 -4.64 -0.53
N ALA A 91 2.64 -4.61 -1.57
CA ALA A 91 1.42 -3.82 -1.63
C ALA A 91 0.23 -4.69 -2.03
N ILE A 92 -0.93 -4.42 -1.45
CA ILE A 92 -2.19 -4.97 -1.97
C ILE A 92 -2.52 -4.31 -3.31
N GLY A 93 -3.39 -4.94 -4.08
CA GLY A 93 -4.03 -4.35 -5.25
C GLY A 93 -5.43 -4.89 -5.40
N ASP A 94 -6.39 -4.02 -5.74
CA ASP A 94 -7.76 -4.42 -5.99
C ASP A 94 -8.37 -3.57 -7.11
N ASP A 95 -8.89 -4.23 -8.14
CA ASP A 95 -9.61 -3.59 -9.24
C ASP A 95 -11.11 -3.76 -9.04
N GLU A 96 -11.65 -3.12 -8.02
CA GLU A 96 -13.08 -3.12 -7.68
C GLU A 96 -13.71 -4.54 -7.66
N GLY A 97 -12.94 -5.52 -7.16
CA GLY A 97 -13.34 -6.93 -7.07
C GLY A 97 -13.16 -7.75 -8.35
N LYS A 98 -12.68 -7.14 -9.45
CA LYS A 98 -12.35 -7.89 -10.68
C LYS A 98 -11.03 -8.64 -10.56
N SER A 99 -10.08 -8.06 -9.83
CA SER A 99 -8.75 -8.63 -9.62
C SER A 99 -8.24 -8.19 -8.26
N SER A 100 -7.95 -9.15 -7.40
CA SER A 100 -7.38 -8.93 -6.07
C SER A 100 -5.98 -9.52 -6.03
N THR A 101 -4.97 -8.69 -5.76
CA THR A 101 -3.56 -9.06 -5.88
C THR A 101 -2.74 -8.70 -4.66
N ALA A 102 -1.66 -9.47 -4.45
CA ALA A 102 -0.49 -9.06 -3.67
C ALA A 102 0.66 -8.81 -4.66
N ASN A 103 1.35 -7.70 -4.47
CA ASN A 103 2.36 -7.20 -5.40
C ASN A 103 3.69 -7.05 -4.66
N ALA A 104 4.75 -7.65 -5.20
CA ALA A 104 6.11 -7.48 -4.71
C ALA A 104 6.83 -6.42 -5.54
N LEU A 105 7.46 -5.47 -4.86
CA LEU A 105 8.20 -4.37 -5.45
C LEU A 105 9.64 -4.38 -4.93
N LEU A 106 10.54 -3.85 -5.73
CA LEU A 106 11.91 -3.54 -5.34
C LEU A 106 12.09 -2.03 -5.30
N PHE A 107 12.64 -1.54 -4.21
CA PHE A 107 13.14 -0.18 -4.09
C PHE A 107 14.67 -0.19 -4.14
N ASP A 108 15.22 0.43 -5.16
CA ASP A 108 16.64 0.67 -5.29
C ASP A 108 16.99 2.01 -4.63
N LYS A 109 17.68 1.94 -3.50
CA LYS A 109 18.05 3.13 -2.71
C LYS A 109 19.13 3.99 -3.37
N GLU A 110 19.93 3.41 -4.28
CA GLU A 110 20.99 4.15 -4.98
C GLU A 110 20.40 5.02 -6.09
N SER A 111 19.52 4.44 -6.90
CA SER A 111 18.83 5.18 -7.97
C SER A 111 17.58 5.91 -7.49
N GLY A 112 17.01 5.54 -6.34
CA GLY A 112 15.75 6.05 -5.82
C GLY A 112 14.53 5.55 -6.59
N LEU A 113 14.63 4.45 -7.34
CA LEU A 113 13.57 3.93 -8.20
C LEU A 113 12.80 2.79 -7.57
N LEU A 114 11.49 2.78 -7.81
CA LEU A 114 10.59 1.65 -7.53
C LEU A 114 10.36 0.84 -8.80
N SER A 115 10.37 -0.49 -8.67
CA SER A 115 10.03 -1.41 -9.75
C SER A 115 9.14 -2.55 -9.26
N LEU A 116 8.22 -3.01 -10.11
CA LEU A 116 7.40 -4.18 -9.83
C LEU A 116 8.21 -5.46 -10.10
N LEU A 117 8.35 -6.33 -9.10
CA LEU A 117 8.98 -7.63 -9.26
C LEU A 117 8.01 -8.66 -9.82
N ASN A 118 6.84 -8.77 -9.21
CA ASN A 118 5.72 -9.58 -9.71
C ASN A 118 4.43 -9.29 -8.92
N SER A 119 3.33 -9.81 -9.47
CA SER A 119 2.01 -9.83 -8.83
C SER A 119 1.51 -11.26 -8.76
N GLN A 120 0.77 -11.59 -7.68
CA GLN A 120 0.07 -12.86 -7.52
C GLN A 120 -1.38 -12.60 -7.10
N SER A 121 -2.32 -13.45 -7.57
CA SER A 121 -3.70 -13.41 -7.08
C SER A 121 -3.74 -13.74 -5.59
N THR A 122 -4.57 -13.03 -4.83
CA THR A 122 -4.85 -13.40 -3.44
C THR A 122 -5.81 -14.56 -3.33
N ASP A 123 -6.52 -14.91 -4.41
CA ASP A 123 -7.65 -15.87 -4.43
C ASP A 123 -8.68 -15.62 -3.29
N GLY A 124 -8.66 -14.37 -2.79
CA GLY A 124 -9.61 -13.78 -1.86
C GLY A 124 -10.08 -12.44 -2.41
N GLU A 125 -11.23 -11.96 -1.96
CA GLU A 125 -11.81 -10.73 -2.47
C GLU A 125 -11.46 -9.54 -1.57
N LEU A 126 -11.12 -8.42 -2.18
CA LEU A 126 -10.84 -7.13 -1.55
C LEU A 126 -9.77 -7.24 -0.46
N PRO A 127 -8.49 -7.47 -0.81
CA PRO A 127 -7.41 -7.37 0.15
C PRO A 127 -7.29 -5.92 0.63
N ILE A 128 -7.22 -5.73 1.95
CA ILE A 128 -7.13 -4.40 2.57
C ILE A 128 -5.93 -4.26 3.50
N TYR A 129 -5.25 -5.34 3.78
CA TYR A 129 -4.07 -5.36 4.63
C TYR A 129 -3.04 -6.35 4.11
N ILE A 130 -1.76 -6.02 4.27
CA ILE A 130 -0.64 -6.89 3.92
C ILE A 130 0.46 -6.77 4.99
N THR A 131 1.08 -7.88 5.35
CA THR A 131 2.16 -7.93 6.34
C THR A 131 3.19 -9.00 6.00
N LEU A 132 4.38 -8.86 6.58
CA LEU A 132 5.45 -9.86 6.54
C LEU A 132 5.48 -10.68 7.82
N SER A 133 5.83 -11.96 7.72
CA SER A 133 6.16 -12.76 8.89
C SER A 133 7.47 -12.23 9.54
N PRO A 134 7.69 -12.42 10.85
CA PRO A 134 8.86 -11.87 11.55
C PRO A 134 10.22 -12.30 10.98
N LYS A 135 10.28 -13.48 10.35
CA LYS A 135 11.49 -13.98 9.65
C LYS A 135 11.47 -13.68 8.16
N GLU A 136 10.48 -12.91 7.71
CA GLU A 136 10.30 -12.50 6.31
C GLU A 136 10.20 -13.65 5.30
N TYR A 137 9.80 -14.86 5.74
CA TYR A 137 9.61 -16.00 4.83
C TYR A 137 8.27 -15.94 4.10
N PHE A 138 7.29 -15.29 4.70
CA PHE A 138 5.91 -15.25 4.21
C PHE A 138 5.38 -13.83 4.15
N VAL A 139 4.57 -13.58 3.14
CA VAL A 139 3.74 -12.39 3.00
C VAL A 139 2.29 -12.80 3.18
N LEU A 140 1.52 -12.07 3.97
CA LEU A 140 0.12 -12.39 4.28
C LEU A 140 -0.77 -11.21 3.91
N THR A 141 -1.94 -11.50 3.30
CA THR A 141 -2.99 -10.52 3.07
C THR A 141 -4.23 -10.83 3.89
N ALA A 142 -4.90 -9.80 4.41
CA ALA A 142 -6.26 -9.92 4.92
C ALA A 142 -7.24 -9.52 3.81
N ASN A 143 -8.10 -10.45 3.41
CA ASN A 143 -9.08 -10.27 2.34
C ASN A 143 -10.44 -10.00 2.98
N TYR A 144 -10.84 -8.73 2.98
CA TYR A 144 -12.02 -8.25 3.71
C TYR A 144 -13.31 -8.91 3.24
N LYS A 145 -13.57 -8.83 1.94
CA LYS A 145 -14.81 -9.34 1.36
C LYS A 145 -14.80 -10.86 1.23
N GLY A 146 -13.62 -11.45 1.05
CA GLY A 146 -13.44 -12.89 1.00
C GLY A 146 -13.41 -13.59 2.36
N GLY A 147 -13.38 -12.85 3.49
CA GLY A 147 -13.31 -13.42 4.84
C GLY A 147 -12.13 -14.39 5.01
N SER A 148 -10.95 -14.04 4.49
CA SER A 148 -9.82 -14.97 4.42
C SER A 148 -8.47 -14.29 4.60
N ILE A 149 -7.47 -15.10 4.96
CA ILE A 149 -6.05 -14.72 4.91
C ILE A 149 -5.42 -15.55 3.79
N THR A 150 -4.68 -14.88 2.89
CA THR A 150 -3.83 -15.56 1.91
C THR A 150 -2.37 -15.45 2.35
N VAL A 151 -1.66 -16.58 2.35
CA VAL A 151 -0.25 -16.69 2.73
C VAL A 151 0.55 -17.04 1.49
N PHE A 152 1.53 -16.19 1.15
CA PHE A 152 2.48 -16.40 0.05
C PHE A 152 3.85 -16.73 0.61
N SER A 153 4.54 -17.71 0.05
CA SER A 153 5.99 -17.79 0.19
C SER A 153 6.67 -16.80 -0.75
N GLN A 154 7.92 -16.47 -0.47
CA GLN A 154 8.73 -15.65 -1.37
C GLN A 154 10.05 -16.32 -1.71
N ASP A 155 10.59 -16.01 -2.89
CA ASP A 155 11.91 -16.45 -3.28
C ASP A 155 13.01 -15.55 -2.66
N LYS A 156 14.27 -15.92 -2.92
CA LYS A 156 15.44 -15.16 -2.41
C LYS A 156 15.50 -13.71 -2.93
N LYS A 157 14.80 -13.40 -4.01
CA LYS A 157 14.71 -12.05 -4.59
C LYS A 157 13.51 -11.27 -4.08
N GLY A 158 12.65 -11.90 -3.26
CA GLY A 158 11.45 -11.30 -2.73
C GLY A 158 10.22 -11.41 -3.62
N LYS A 159 10.28 -12.18 -4.72
CA LYS A 159 9.11 -12.45 -5.56
C LYS A 159 8.15 -13.38 -4.87
N LEU A 160 6.87 -13.03 -4.90
CA LEU A 160 5.79 -13.88 -4.39
C LEU A 160 5.66 -15.15 -5.24
N GLN A 161 5.51 -16.30 -4.58
CA GLN A 161 5.33 -17.59 -5.23
C GLN A 161 3.84 -17.92 -5.36
N ARG A 162 3.51 -18.84 -6.29
CA ARG A 162 2.13 -19.29 -6.52
C ARG A 162 1.63 -20.33 -5.52
N ASP A 163 2.51 -20.89 -4.72
CA ASP A 163 2.19 -21.84 -3.66
C ASP A 163 1.51 -21.16 -2.47
N THR A 164 0.33 -20.64 -2.71
CA THR A 164 -0.45 -19.93 -1.71
C THR A 164 -1.20 -20.89 -0.79
N LYS A 165 -1.33 -20.49 0.48
CA LYS A 165 -2.23 -21.11 1.43
C LYS A 165 -3.33 -20.12 1.80
N ILE A 166 -4.59 -20.55 1.72
CA ILE A 166 -5.72 -19.70 2.08
C ILE A 166 -6.36 -20.23 3.36
N ILE A 167 -6.49 -19.37 4.35
CA ILE A 167 -7.20 -19.64 5.60
C ILE A 167 -8.52 -18.89 5.55
N ARG A 168 -9.64 -19.62 5.53
CA ARG A 168 -10.98 -19.03 5.48
C ARG A 168 -11.63 -19.02 6.84
N PHE A 169 -12.33 -17.94 7.12
CA PHE A 169 -13.12 -17.74 8.32
C PHE A 169 -14.59 -17.70 7.94
N ALA A 170 -15.42 -18.16 8.86
CA ALA A 170 -16.86 -18.17 8.68
C ALA A 170 -17.52 -17.69 9.98
N GLY A 171 -18.61 -16.98 9.85
CA GLY A 171 -19.39 -16.44 10.96
C GLY A 171 -20.23 -15.28 10.48
N ASN A 172 -21.05 -14.77 11.37
CA ASN A 172 -21.81 -13.54 11.19
C ASN A 172 -22.11 -12.90 12.56
N GLY A 173 -22.34 -11.60 12.56
CA GLY A 173 -22.67 -10.84 13.75
C GLY A 173 -24.12 -10.35 13.80
N PRO A 174 -24.49 -9.60 14.84
CA PRO A 174 -25.85 -9.11 15.04
C PRO A 174 -26.25 -8.04 14.02
N ASN A 175 -25.32 -7.27 13.48
CA ASN A 175 -25.60 -6.25 12.47
C ASN A 175 -25.68 -6.86 11.07
N LYS A 176 -26.85 -7.30 10.65
CA LYS A 176 -27.07 -7.99 9.37
C LYS A 176 -26.68 -7.20 8.11
N LYS A 177 -26.50 -5.89 8.21
CA LYS A 177 -26.04 -5.03 7.09
C LYS A 177 -24.52 -4.94 6.95
N ARG A 178 -23.80 -5.26 8.02
CA ARG A 178 -22.34 -5.11 8.09
C ARG A 178 -21.61 -6.36 8.53
N GLN A 179 -22.35 -7.34 9.04
CA GLN A 179 -21.84 -8.56 9.65
C GLN A 179 -22.57 -9.80 9.10
N GLU A 180 -22.86 -9.77 7.81
CA GLU A 180 -23.49 -10.88 7.09
C GLU A 180 -22.54 -12.08 6.93
N GLN A 181 -21.24 -11.83 6.98
CA GLN A 181 -20.17 -12.81 6.89
C GLN A 181 -18.89 -12.31 7.56
N SER A 182 -17.86 -13.14 7.63
CA SER A 182 -16.51 -12.74 8.07
C SER A 182 -15.92 -11.64 7.19
N HIS A 183 -15.34 -10.61 7.80
CA HIS A 183 -14.67 -9.48 7.13
C HIS A 183 -13.30 -9.23 7.77
N LEU A 184 -12.28 -9.95 7.31
CA LEU A 184 -10.91 -9.81 7.83
C LEU A 184 -10.35 -8.44 7.48
N HIS A 185 -10.03 -7.64 8.52
CA HIS A 185 -9.60 -6.25 8.34
C HIS A 185 -8.10 -6.06 8.54
N CYS A 186 -7.50 -6.79 9.45
CA CYS A 186 -6.07 -6.68 9.75
C CYS A 186 -5.54 -8.06 10.09
N VAL A 187 -4.28 -8.28 9.77
CA VAL A 187 -3.52 -9.47 10.18
C VAL A 187 -2.11 -9.03 10.59
N THR A 188 -1.71 -9.35 11.82
CA THR A 188 -0.40 -8.92 12.33
C THR A 188 0.18 -9.97 13.28
N PHE A 189 1.50 -10.04 13.35
CA PHE A 189 2.18 -10.92 14.30
C PHE A 189 2.40 -10.23 15.64
N THR A 190 2.40 -11.02 16.71
CA THR A 190 2.91 -10.53 17.99
C THR A 190 4.40 -10.20 17.88
N PRO A 191 4.93 -9.28 18.70
CA PRO A 191 6.35 -8.89 18.64
C PRO A 191 7.33 -10.06 18.80
N ASP A 192 6.95 -11.11 19.53
CA ASP A 192 7.73 -12.34 19.69
C ASP A 192 7.55 -13.34 18.53
N GLY A 193 6.67 -13.04 17.58
CA GLY A 193 6.39 -13.84 16.39
C GLY A 193 5.67 -15.16 16.63
N LYS A 194 5.18 -15.41 17.86
CA LYS A 194 4.54 -16.69 18.21
C LYS A 194 3.09 -16.78 17.79
N PHE A 195 2.40 -15.65 17.71
CA PHE A 195 0.98 -15.60 17.37
C PHE A 195 0.74 -14.69 16.18
N LEU A 196 -0.21 -15.09 15.36
CA LEU A 196 -0.80 -14.26 14.31
C LEU A 196 -2.17 -13.79 14.80
N LEU A 197 -2.35 -12.49 14.93
CA LEU A 197 -3.61 -11.87 15.30
C LEU A 197 -4.35 -11.44 14.05
N ALA A 198 -5.63 -11.73 13.99
CA ALA A 198 -6.51 -11.30 12.91
C ALA A 198 -7.73 -10.60 13.51
N THR A 199 -8.11 -9.44 12.98
CA THR A 199 -9.34 -8.76 13.35
C THR A 199 -10.40 -9.02 12.30
N ASP A 200 -11.58 -9.40 12.77
CA ASP A 200 -12.75 -9.66 11.94
C ASP A 200 -13.85 -8.66 12.31
N LEU A 201 -14.33 -7.88 11.34
CA LEU A 201 -15.40 -6.90 11.54
C LEU A 201 -16.79 -7.49 11.26
N GLY A 202 -16.85 -8.71 10.76
CA GLY A 202 -18.08 -9.37 10.31
C GLY A 202 -18.64 -10.39 11.32
N THR A 203 -17.89 -10.73 12.35
CA THR A 203 -18.32 -11.75 13.34
C THR A 203 -18.35 -11.22 14.76
#